data_9cf91e116207ce32c203c1599009d24c
#
_entry.id   9cf91e116207ce32c203c1599009d24c
#
_cell.length_a   1.000
_cell.length_b   1.000
_cell.length_c   1.000
_cell.angle_alpha   90.00
_cell.angle_beta   90.00
_cell.angle_gamma   90.00
#
_symmetry.space_group_name_H-M   'P 1'
#
loop_
_entity.id
_entity.type
_entity.pdbx_description
1 polymer ?
#
loop_
_entity_poly.entity_id
_entity_poly.type
_entity_poly.pdbx_seq_one_letter_code
_entity_poly.pdbx_strand_id
1 'polypeptide(L)'
;MSVVDLVGYTERRKLDVNKLKSNTIKLNSSLIAPAREEHHDELAPEHAAEPIKSMDDIFKISQYLIQSGRYRDNMLFIVGINFGLRVSDLRMLRFSNLINDNLTFKESFPVFEKKTRNTRKRKKNRYITINHAVIESVTLYLENTPGVCLSDYMFRSESNRGGSVNEPLTSQSIDRILKGIAKDLDLNIRMSTHSLRKTFCYHQMVMSHNDGRK
;
A
#
# COMPACT_ATOMS: atom_id res chain seq x y z
N MET A 1 30.10 33.60 -25.47
CA MET A 1 30.16 33.54 -24.00
C MET A 1 28.96 32.80 -23.50
N SER A 2 29.24 31.74 -22.89
CA SER A 2 28.38 30.60 -22.59
C SER A 2 27.22 30.99 -21.68
N VAL A 3 26.04 30.68 -22.20
CA VAL A 3 24.83 30.50 -21.40
C VAL A 3 24.98 29.14 -20.76
N VAL A 4 24.96 29.09 -19.46
CA VAL A 4 24.88 27.86 -18.70
C VAL A 4 23.50 27.28 -18.94
N ASP A 5 23.44 26.24 -19.75
CA ASP A 5 22.29 25.34 -19.84
C ASP A 5 22.08 24.69 -18.50
N LEU A 6 21.19 25.21 -17.73
CA LEU A 6 20.59 24.55 -16.61
C LEU A 6 19.58 23.53 -17.14
N VAL A 7 20.17 22.50 -17.52
CA VAL A 7 19.80 21.12 -17.50
C VAL A 7 18.56 20.78 -16.69
N GLY A 8 17.62 20.19 -17.43
CA GLY A 8 16.90 19.06 -16.92
C GLY A 8 15.81 19.36 -15.92
N TYR A 9 14.98 20.32 -16.22
CA TYR A 9 13.59 20.23 -15.78
C TYR A 9 12.98 19.05 -16.53
N THR A 10 13.20 17.85 -16.01
CA THR A 10 12.40 16.70 -16.44
C THR A 10 10.95 17.06 -16.19
N GLU A 11 10.22 17.41 -17.25
CA GLU A 11 8.78 17.57 -17.19
C GLU A 11 8.22 16.33 -16.50
N ARG A 12 7.66 16.52 -15.30
CA ARG A 12 6.99 15.46 -14.57
C ARG A 12 5.78 15.04 -15.40
N ARG A 13 5.89 13.91 -16.10
CA ARG A 13 4.77 13.38 -16.88
C ARG A 13 3.62 13.06 -15.93
N LYS A 14 2.53 13.80 -16.06
CA LYS A 14 1.29 13.53 -15.36
C LYS A 14 0.73 12.19 -15.81
N LEU A 15 0.18 11.42 -14.86
CA LEU A 15 -0.46 10.15 -15.16
C LEU A 15 -1.80 10.38 -15.88
N ASP A 16 -1.95 9.77 -17.05
CA ASP A 16 -3.23 9.69 -17.75
C ASP A 16 -3.99 8.45 -17.29
N VAL A 17 -4.99 8.67 -16.44
CA VAL A 17 -5.78 7.60 -15.80
C VAL A 17 -6.60 6.82 -16.84
N ASN A 18 -7.10 7.49 -17.88
CA ASN A 18 -7.89 6.83 -18.92
C ASN A 18 -7.02 5.86 -19.72
N LYS A 19 -5.79 6.26 -20.05
CA LYS A 19 -4.81 5.40 -20.71
C LYS A 19 -4.37 4.25 -19.80
N LEU A 20 -4.21 4.50 -18.51
CA LEU A 20 -3.88 3.46 -17.53
C LEU A 20 -4.99 2.40 -17.46
N LYS A 21 -6.26 2.80 -17.40
CA LYS A 21 -7.42 1.89 -17.41
C LYS A 21 -7.51 1.06 -18.67
N SER A 22 -7.34 1.67 -19.84
CA SER A 22 -7.40 0.96 -21.13
C SER A 22 -6.29 -0.09 -21.28
N ASN A 23 -5.15 0.13 -20.63
CA ASN A 23 -3.99 -0.76 -20.66
C ASN A 23 -4.02 -1.82 -19.54
N THR A 24 -4.98 -1.73 -18.61
CA THR A 24 -5.14 -2.76 -17.55
C THR A 24 -5.78 -3.99 -18.16
N ILE A 25 -5.03 -5.08 -18.28
CA ILE A 25 -5.54 -6.40 -18.71
C ILE A 25 -6.62 -6.81 -17.71
N LYS A 26 -7.78 -7.25 -18.23
CA LYS A 26 -8.85 -7.83 -17.42
C LYS A 26 -8.32 -9.10 -16.73
N LEU A 27 -7.77 -8.95 -15.54
CA LEU A 27 -7.41 -10.06 -14.67
C LEU A 27 -8.71 -10.62 -14.08
N ASN A 28 -8.99 -11.88 -14.41
CA ASN A 28 -10.14 -12.59 -13.89
C ASN A 28 -10.15 -12.56 -12.36
N SER A 29 -11.27 -12.12 -11.81
CA SER A 29 -11.58 -12.17 -10.39
C SER A 29 -11.72 -13.64 -9.98
N SER A 30 -10.70 -14.19 -9.33
CA SER A 30 -10.81 -15.48 -8.67
C SER A 30 -10.40 -15.39 -7.21
N LEU A 31 -11.45 -15.37 -6.38
CA LEU A 31 -11.62 -16.16 -5.17
C LEU A 31 -10.77 -15.82 -3.96
N ILE A 32 -11.41 -15.08 -3.07
CA ILE A 32 -11.13 -15.20 -1.64
C ILE A 32 -12.22 -16.12 -1.06
N ALA A 33 -11.84 -17.33 -0.65
CA ALA A 33 -12.73 -18.23 0.06
C ALA A 33 -12.86 -17.82 1.54
N PRO A 34 -14.04 -17.99 2.18
CA PRO A 34 -14.22 -17.61 3.58
C PRO A 34 -13.43 -18.54 4.51
N ALA A 35 -12.70 -17.95 5.46
CA ALA A 35 -11.94 -18.67 6.46
C ALA A 35 -12.84 -19.19 7.59
N ARG A 36 -12.59 -20.43 8.06
CA ARG A 36 -13.09 -20.95 9.33
C ARG A 36 -12.26 -20.40 10.48
N GLU A 37 -12.93 -19.95 11.54
CA GLU A 37 -12.31 -19.50 12.78
C GLU A 37 -11.72 -20.67 13.56
N GLU A 38 -10.42 -20.67 13.79
CA GLU A 38 -9.80 -21.48 14.84
C GLU A 38 -8.98 -20.54 15.74
N HIS A 39 -9.40 -20.48 17.00
CA HIS A 39 -8.74 -19.75 18.06
C HIS A 39 -7.51 -20.50 18.56
N HIS A 40 -6.34 -19.85 18.50
CA HIS A 40 -5.23 -20.11 19.39
C HIS A 40 -4.80 -18.79 20.02
N ASP A 41 -5.27 -18.57 21.25
CA ASP A 41 -4.83 -17.47 22.11
C ASP A 41 -3.49 -17.82 22.77
N GLU A 42 -2.38 -17.49 22.13
CA GLU A 42 -1.15 -17.20 22.87
C GLU A 42 -1.19 -15.72 23.26
N LEU A 43 -1.09 -15.45 24.56
CA LEU A 43 -1.09 -14.11 25.15
C LEU A 43 -0.05 -13.19 24.49
N ALA A 44 -0.51 -12.42 23.50
CA ALA A 44 0.30 -11.36 22.93
C ALA A 44 0.55 -10.28 24.00
N PRO A 45 1.74 -9.61 24.03
CA PRO A 45 2.01 -8.52 24.94
C PRO A 45 0.89 -7.49 24.89
N GLU A 46 0.46 -7.01 26.05
CA GLU A 46 -0.72 -6.13 26.27
C GLU A 46 -0.78 -4.88 25.35
N HIS A 47 0.30 -4.55 24.66
CA HIS A 47 0.41 -3.41 23.73
C HIS A 47 0.74 -3.80 22.29
N ALA A 48 0.63 -5.07 21.92
CA ALA A 48 0.96 -5.50 20.57
C ALA A 48 -0.10 -5.07 19.54
N ALA A 49 0.36 -4.60 18.37
CA ALA A 49 -0.51 -4.39 17.21
C ALA A 49 -1.18 -5.71 16.80
N GLU A 50 -2.45 -5.66 16.41
CA GLU A 50 -3.22 -6.84 16.01
C GLU A 50 -3.42 -6.89 14.49
N PRO A 51 -3.52 -8.09 13.88
CA PRO A 51 -3.96 -8.24 12.50
C PRO A 51 -5.46 -8.00 12.38
N ILE A 52 -5.91 -7.50 11.25
CA ILE A 52 -7.33 -7.47 10.89
C ILE A 52 -7.65 -8.84 10.30
N LYS A 53 -8.34 -9.68 11.07
CA LYS A 53 -8.65 -11.06 10.69
C LYS A 53 -9.92 -11.17 9.85
N SER A 54 -10.91 -10.29 10.12
CA SER A 54 -12.20 -10.27 9.46
C SER A 54 -12.10 -9.62 8.09
N MET A 55 -12.60 -10.29 7.05
CA MET A 55 -12.76 -9.72 5.72
C MET A 55 -13.81 -8.61 5.70
N ASP A 56 -14.85 -8.72 6.53
CA ASP A 56 -15.90 -7.71 6.67
C ASP A 56 -15.32 -6.41 7.24
N ASP A 57 -14.41 -6.49 8.21
CA ASP A 57 -13.72 -5.31 8.74
C ASP A 57 -12.82 -4.66 7.68
N ILE A 58 -12.09 -5.46 6.90
CA ILE A 58 -11.29 -4.96 5.77
C ILE A 58 -12.19 -4.21 4.77
N PHE A 59 -13.33 -4.79 4.42
CA PHE A 59 -14.29 -4.18 3.52
C PHE A 59 -14.89 -2.90 4.13
N LYS A 60 -15.33 -2.95 5.40
CA LYS A 60 -15.87 -1.81 6.15
C LYS A 60 -14.90 -0.62 6.20
N ILE A 61 -13.61 -0.90 6.47
CA ILE A 61 -12.56 0.12 6.47
C ILE A 61 -12.43 0.77 5.09
N SER A 62 -12.32 -0.05 4.03
CA SER A 62 -12.16 0.46 2.67
C SER A 62 -13.37 1.30 2.24
N GLN A 63 -14.58 0.83 2.48
CA GLN A 63 -15.81 1.57 2.16
C GLN A 63 -15.90 2.89 2.91
N TYR A 64 -15.60 2.90 4.20
CA TYR A 64 -15.57 4.13 5.01
C TYR A 64 -14.61 5.16 4.42
N LEU A 65 -13.39 4.75 4.05
CA LEU A 65 -12.37 5.64 3.50
C LEU A 65 -12.79 6.21 2.14
N ILE A 66 -13.38 5.37 1.28
CA ILE A 66 -13.88 5.79 -0.03
C ILE A 66 -15.04 6.78 0.12
N GLN A 67 -16.05 6.46 0.94
CA GLN A 67 -17.22 7.32 1.18
C GLN A 67 -16.84 8.66 1.83
N SER A 68 -15.76 8.68 2.62
CA SER A 68 -15.20 9.89 3.22
C SER A 68 -14.29 10.70 2.28
N GLY A 69 -14.12 10.29 1.01
CA GLY A 69 -13.21 10.93 0.06
C GLY A 69 -11.71 10.76 0.42
N ARG A 70 -11.37 9.84 1.34
CA ARG A 70 -10.01 9.60 1.82
C ARG A 70 -9.28 8.59 0.93
N TYR A 71 -9.23 8.84 -0.37
CA TYR A 71 -8.72 7.89 -1.38
C TYR A 71 -7.25 7.53 -1.17
N ARG A 72 -6.38 8.48 -0.74
CA ARG A 72 -4.99 8.19 -0.38
C ARG A 72 -4.90 7.20 0.78
N ASP A 73 -5.70 7.39 1.80
CA ASP A 73 -5.68 6.54 2.99
C ASP A 73 -6.26 5.16 2.69
N ASN A 74 -7.25 5.07 1.79
CA ASN A 74 -7.72 3.79 1.26
C ASN A 74 -6.62 3.06 0.47
N MET A 75 -5.93 3.75 -0.44
CA MET A 75 -4.79 3.19 -1.17
C MET A 75 -3.68 2.74 -0.20
N LEU A 76 -3.35 3.53 0.83
CA LEU A 76 -2.37 3.16 1.85
C LEU A 76 -2.78 1.89 2.59
N PHE A 77 -4.04 1.76 2.97
CA PHE A 77 -4.59 0.61 3.66
C PHE A 77 -4.53 -0.65 2.79
N ILE A 78 -5.09 -0.59 1.58
CA ILE A 78 -5.13 -1.73 0.64
C ILE A 78 -3.72 -2.18 0.24
N VAL A 79 -2.83 -1.25 -0.15
CA VAL A 79 -1.44 -1.58 -0.50
C VAL A 79 -0.70 -2.16 0.70
N GLY A 80 -0.92 -1.60 1.89
CA GLY A 80 -0.27 -2.04 3.12
C GLY A 80 -0.58 -3.49 3.50
N ILE A 81 -1.85 -3.89 3.43
CA ILE A 81 -2.29 -5.26 3.73
C ILE A 81 -2.01 -6.27 2.62
N ASN A 82 -1.73 -5.82 1.38
CA ASN A 82 -1.42 -6.71 0.26
C ASN A 82 0.09 -6.89 0.01
N PHE A 83 0.92 -5.93 0.37
CA PHE A 83 2.37 -6.03 0.16
C PHE A 83 3.14 -6.51 1.40
N GLY A 84 2.57 -6.36 2.59
CA GLY A 84 3.18 -6.77 3.85
C GLY A 84 4.55 -6.14 4.10
N LEU A 85 4.79 -4.94 3.57
CA LEU A 85 6.02 -4.18 3.75
C LEU A 85 6.12 -3.59 5.16
N ARG A 86 7.35 -3.33 5.62
CA ARG A 86 7.54 -2.45 6.78
C ARG A 86 7.10 -1.04 6.42
N VAL A 87 6.56 -0.30 7.38
CA VAL A 87 6.11 1.09 7.17
C VAL A 87 7.22 1.98 6.59
N SER A 88 8.48 1.76 6.98
CA SER A 88 9.64 2.48 6.43
C SER A 88 9.82 2.29 4.93
N ASP A 89 9.47 1.11 4.43
CA ASP A 89 9.61 0.76 3.02
C ASP A 89 8.32 1.09 2.26
N LEU A 90 7.16 0.84 2.88
CA LEU A 90 5.83 1.16 2.34
C LEU A 90 5.71 2.65 1.98
N ARG A 91 6.04 3.54 2.93
CA ARG A 91 5.93 5.00 2.75
C ARG A 91 6.81 5.55 1.63
N MET A 92 7.85 4.82 1.24
CA MET A 92 8.80 5.24 0.19
C MET A 92 8.41 4.77 -1.20
N LEU A 93 7.29 4.04 -1.35
CA LEU A 93 6.80 3.63 -2.66
C LEU A 93 6.43 4.83 -3.51
N ARG A 94 6.80 4.73 -4.79
CA ARG A 94 6.43 5.68 -5.84
C ARG A 94 5.51 5.00 -6.85
N PHE A 95 4.73 5.76 -7.58
CA PHE A 95 3.90 5.20 -8.66
C PHE A 95 4.74 4.47 -9.71
N SER A 96 5.96 4.92 -9.98
CA SER A 96 6.92 4.24 -10.87
C SER A 96 7.36 2.86 -10.39
N ASN A 97 7.14 2.49 -9.12
CA ASN A 97 7.35 1.11 -8.67
C ASN A 97 6.29 0.15 -9.24
N LEU A 98 5.06 0.64 -9.40
CA LEU A 98 3.90 -0.16 -9.81
C LEU A 98 3.52 0.02 -11.28
N ILE A 99 3.82 1.16 -11.87
CA ILE A 99 3.36 1.57 -13.19
C ILE A 99 4.58 1.78 -14.10
N ASN A 100 4.51 1.27 -15.33
CA ASN A 100 5.50 1.46 -16.37
C ASN A 100 5.35 2.84 -17.05
N ASP A 101 6.37 3.25 -17.81
CA ASP A 101 6.34 4.51 -18.58
C ASP A 101 5.25 4.54 -19.66
N ASN A 102 4.83 3.38 -20.15
CA ASN A 102 3.72 3.23 -21.11
C ASN A 102 2.34 3.23 -20.45
N LEU A 103 2.26 3.51 -19.15
CA LEU A 103 1.04 3.55 -18.36
C LEU A 103 0.32 2.18 -18.29
N THR A 104 1.09 1.12 -18.09
CA THR A 104 0.58 -0.21 -17.72
C THR A 104 1.02 -0.56 -16.32
N PHE A 105 0.22 -1.30 -15.57
CA PHE A 105 0.68 -1.86 -14.31
C PHE A 105 1.72 -2.96 -14.55
N LYS A 106 2.73 -3.03 -13.69
CA LYS A 106 3.69 -4.13 -13.63
C LYS A 106 3.03 -5.34 -12.99
N GLU A 107 3.47 -6.53 -13.35
CA GLU A 107 3.06 -7.76 -12.66
C GLU A 107 3.67 -7.83 -11.25
N SER A 108 4.92 -7.42 -11.13
CA SER A 108 5.64 -7.40 -9.86
C SER A 108 6.78 -6.36 -9.88
N PHE A 109 7.29 -6.01 -8.70
CA PHE A 109 8.45 -5.13 -8.58
C PHE A 109 9.39 -5.59 -7.46
N PRO A 110 10.70 -5.30 -7.58
CA PRO A 110 11.70 -5.67 -6.57
C PRO A 110 11.66 -4.70 -5.39
N VAL A 111 11.78 -5.23 -4.17
CA VAL A 111 11.91 -4.44 -2.95
C VAL A 111 13.20 -4.78 -2.23
N PHE A 112 13.93 -3.73 -1.84
CA PHE A 112 15.14 -3.81 -1.03
C PHE A 112 14.83 -3.35 0.40
N GLU A 113 14.51 -4.29 1.30
CA GLU A 113 14.22 -3.96 2.70
C GLU A 113 15.45 -3.35 3.40
N LYS A 114 15.35 -2.10 3.86
CA LYS A 114 16.45 -1.35 4.49
C LYS A 114 17.05 -2.08 5.71
N LYS A 115 16.22 -2.65 6.58
CA LYS A 115 16.65 -3.26 7.85
C LYS A 115 17.47 -4.55 7.66
N THR A 116 17.30 -5.28 6.55
CA THR A 116 18.01 -6.53 6.27
C THR A 116 19.17 -6.36 5.29
N ARG A 117 19.41 -5.11 4.85
CA ARG A 117 20.44 -4.79 3.85
C ARG A 117 21.86 -5.16 4.32
N ASN A 118 22.15 -5.05 5.61
CA ASN A 118 23.48 -5.27 6.19
C ASN A 118 23.65 -6.65 6.85
N THR A 119 22.57 -7.41 7.06
CA THR A 119 22.61 -8.68 7.81
C THR A 119 22.56 -9.93 6.93
N ARG A 120 22.18 -9.82 5.66
CA ARG A 120 22.13 -10.97 4.74
C ARG A 120 23.43 -11.09 3.95
N LYS A 121 24.11 -12.24 4.08
CA LYS A 121 25.31 -12.61 3.28
C LYS A 121 25.03 -12.68 1.76
N ARG A 122 23.78 -12.86 1.34
CA ARG A 122 23.32 -12.79 -0.06
C ARG A 122 22.18 -11.79 -0.18
N LYS A 123 22.39 -10.72 -0.95
CA LYS A 123 21.37 -9.72 -1.32
C LYS A 123 20.41 -10.38 -2.32
N LYS A 124 19.33 -10.98 -1.83
CA LYS A 124 18.28 -11.51 -2.69
C LYS A 124 17.14 -10.51 -2.76
N ASN A 125 16.78 -10.04 -3.94
CA ASN A 125 15.63 -9.19 -4.14
C ASN A 125 14.36 -9.97 -3.79
N ARG A 126 13.47 -9.33 -3.03
CA ARG A 126 12.11 -9.83 -2.85
C ARG A 126 11.25 -9.17 -3.91
N TYR A 127 10.58 -9.96 -4.73
CA TYR A 127 9.58 -9.49 -5.67
C TYR A 127 8.21 -9.49 -5.00
N ILE A 128 7.45 -8.42 -5.22
CA ILE A 128 6.09 -8.27 -4.73
C ILE A 128 5.16 -8.25 -5.94
N THR A 129 4.21 -9.16 -5.97
CA THR A 129 3.17 -9.22 -7.00
C THR A 129 2.13 -8.13 -6.76
N ILE A 130 1.71 -7.48 -7.82
CA ILE A 130 0.67 -6.45 -7.81
C ILE A 130 -0.65 -7.14 -8.17
N ASN A 131 -1.54 -7.26 -7.19
CA ASN A 131 -2.85 -7.89 -7.38
C ASN A 131 -3.93 -6.87 -7.78
N HIS A 132 -5.10 -7.38 -8.13
CA HIS A 132 -6.23 -6.59 -8.63
C HIS A 132 -6.69 -5.53 -7.61
N ALA A 133 -6.79 -5.87 -6.32
CA ALA A 133 -7.21 -4.93 -5.29
C ALA A 133 -6.27 -3.71 -5.18
N VAL A 134 -4.96 -3.92 -5.34
CA VAL A 134 -3.98 -2.83 -5.39
C VAL A 134 -4.19 -1.98 -6.65
N ILE A 135 -4.38 -2.61 -7.81
CA ILE A 135 -4.64 -1.90 -9.08
C ILE A 135 -5.87 -1.00 -8.93
N GLU A 136 -6.97 -1.54 -8.42
CA GLU A 136 -8.21 -0.79 -8.21
C GLU A 136 -8.03 0.39 -7.26
N SER A 137 -7.37 0.18 -6.12
CA SER A 137 -7.16 1.24 -5.12
C SER A 137 -6.28 2.37 -5.65
N VAL A 138 -5.24 2.03 -6.43
CA VAL A 138 -4.35 3.01 -7.08
C VAL A 138 -5.11 3.77 -8.16
N THR A 139 -5.88 3.08 -9.00
CA THR A 139 -6.68 3.69 -10.06
C THR A 139 -7.69 4.66 -9.48
N LEU A 140 -8.42 4.24 -8.44
CA LEU A 140 -9.39 5.09 -7.74
C LEU A 140 -8.73 6.37 -7.17
N TYR A 141 -7.54 6.24 -6.57
CA TYR A 141 -6.79 7.41 -6.09
C TYR A 141 -6.43 8.36 -7.22
N LEU A 142 -5.91 7.84 -8.34
CA LEU A 142 -5.49 8.65 -9.48
C LEU A 142 -6.66 9.36 -10.17
N GLU A 143 -7.84 8.74 -10.21
CA GLU A 143 -9.08 9.36 -10.73
C GLU A 143 -9.51 10.58 -9.93
N ASN A 144 -9.31 10.52 -8.60
CA ASN A 144 -9.75 11.56 -7.68
C ASN A 144 -8.61 12.55 -7.32
N THR A 145 -7.40 12.35 -7.87
CA THR A 145 -6.24 13.20 -7.58
C THR A 145 -5.52 13.56 -8.89
N PRO A 146 -6.01 14.55 -9.63
CA PRO A 146 -5.39 14.94 -10.90
C PRO A 146 -3.99 15.53 -10.68
N GLY A 147 -3.13 15.36 -11.69
CA GLY A 147 -1.79 15.95 -11.70
C GLY A 147 -0.69 15.13 -11.00
N VAL A 148 -0.98 13.89 -10.61
CA VAL A 148 0.01 12.95 -10.08
C VAL A 148 0.97 12.50 -11.18
N CYS A 149 2.26 12.38 -10.84
CA CYS A 149 3.33 11.93 -11.71
C CYS A 149 3.85 10.55 -11.31
N LEU A 150 4.45 9.81 -12.24
CA LEU A 150 5.10 8.50 -11.94
C LEU A 150 6.17 8.60 -10.85
N SER A 151 6.89 9.72 -10.80
CA SER A 151 7.95 9.99 -9.81
C SER A 151 7.42 10.36 -8.43
N ASP A 152 6.12 10.58 -8.26
CA ASP A 152 5.55 10.99 -6.99
C ASP A 152 5.48 9.83 -6.00
N TYR A 153 5.61 10.15 -4.71
CA TYR A 153 5.33 9.18 -3.66
C TYR A 153 3.84 8.83 -3.65
N MET A 154 3.53 7.54 -3.54
CA MET A 154 2.14 7.07 -3.47
C MET A 154 1.41 7.62 -2.25
N PHE A 155 2.10 7.71 -1.13
CA PHE A 155 1.56 8.18 0.16
C PHE A 155 2.20 9.51 0.53
N ARG A 156 1.95 10.52 -0.31
CA ARG A 156 2.48 11.87 -0.07
C ARG A 156 1.72 12.59 1.05
N SER A 157 2.42 13.47 1.75
CA SER A 157 1.81 14.37 2.71
C SER A 157 0.98 15.42 1.97
N GLU A 158 -0.23 15.68 2.46
CA GLU A 158 -1.11 16.75 1.97
C GLU A 158 -1.02 18.01 2.85
N SER A 159 -0.13 17.99 3.85
CA SER A 159 0.04 19.10 4.76
C SER A 159 0.90 20.19 4.10
N ASN A 160 0.36 21.41 4.02
CA ASN A 160 1.05 22.60 3.48
C ASN A 160 2.20 23.13 4.37
N ARG A 161 2.53 22.45 5.47
CA ARG A 161 3.48 22.96 6.48
C ARG A 161 4.96 22.92 6.07
N GLY A 162 5.32 22.21 5.00
CA GLY A 162 6.71 21.97 4.63
C GLY A 162 7.15 22.57 3.28
N GLY A 163 6.28 23.22 2.53
CA GLY A 163 6.66 23.82 1.23
C GLY A 163 7.03 22.81 0.12
N SER A 164 7.22 21.54 0.42
CA SER A 164 7.54 20.50 -0.54
C SER A 164 6.29 19.74 -0.97
N VAL A 165 6.01 19.75 -2.27
CA VAL A 165 4.79 19.18 -2.86
C VAL A 165 4.82 17.65 -2.92
N ASN A 166 5.98 17.01 -2.72
CA ASN A 166 6.15 15.57 -2.91
C ASN A 166 6.99 14.93 -1.79
N GLU A 167 6.51 15.04 -0.53
CA GLU A 167 7.11 14.35 0.60
C GLU A 167 6.26 13.17 1.05
N PRO A 168 6.88 12.02 1.39
CA PRO A 168 6.12 10.87 1.87
C PRO A 168 5.60 11.11 3.29
N LEU A 169 4.44 10.54 3.61
CA LEU A 169 3.92 10.51 4.97
C LEU A 169 4.98 10.00 5.95
N THR A 170 5.02 10.55 7.15
CA THR A 170 5.83 10.00 8.23
C THR A 170 5.20 8.72 8.78
N SER A 171 6.00 7.85 9.41
CA SER A 171 5.48 6.66 10.09
C SER A 171 4.47 7.01 11.18
N GLN A 172 4.69 8.12 11.87
CA GLN A 172 3.78 8.65 12.89
C GLN A 172 2.45 9.12 12.30
N SER A 173 2.49 9.77 11.12
CA SER A 173 1.26 10.18 10.41
C SER A 173 0.45 8.97 9.98
N ILE A 174 1.10 7.92 9.45
CA ILE A 174 0.44 6.67 9.08
C ILE A 174 -0.18 6.00 10.32
N ASP A 175 0.55 5.93 11.43
CA ASP A 175 0.04 5.35 12.68
C ASP A 175 -1.19 6.11 13.18
N ARG A 176 -1.18 7.45 13.12
CA ARG A 176 -2.32 8.30 13.49
C ARG A 176 -3.53 8.06 12.59
N ILE A 177 -3.32 7.91 11.27
CA ILE A 177 -4.38 7.58 10.32
C ILE A 177 -5.04 6.26 10.69
N LEU A 178 -4.25 5.20 10.93
CA LEU A 178 -4.77 3.88 11.25
C LEU A 178 -5.52 3.84 12.59
N LYS A 179 -4.98 4.48 13.62
CA LYS A 179 -5.66 4.61 14.92
C LYS A 179 -6.97 5.41 14.80
N GLY A 180 -6.98 6.46 13.98
CA GLY A 180 -8.18 7.23 13.68
C GLY A 180 -9.27 6.37 13.04
N ILE A 181 -8.92 5.57 12.04
CA ILE A 181 -9.85 4.64 11.37
C ILE A 181 -10.46 3.65 12.38
N ALA A 182 -9.63 3.02 13.23
CA ALA A 182 -10.12 2.09 14.22
C ALA A 182 -11.11 2.73 15.20
N LYS A 183 -10.82 3.97 15.62
CA LYS A 183 -11.69 4.75 16.49
C LYS A 183 -13.00 5.15 15.80
N ASP A 184 -12.93 5.67 14.58
CA ASP A 184 -14.09 6.16 13.83
C ASP A 184 -15.10 5.04 13.51
N LEU A 185 -14.59 3.81 13.33
CA LEU A 185 -15.40 2.63 13.02
C LEU A 185 -15.71 1.76 14.25
N ASP A 186 -15.27 2.18 15.43
CA ASP A 186 -15.42 1.42 16.71
C ASP A 186 -14.94 -0.03 16.56
N LEU A 187 -13.77 -0.20 15.94
CA LEU A 187 -13.18 -1.52 15.77
C LEU A 187 -12.50 -1.96 17.06
N ASN A 188 -12.86 -3.13 17.57
CA ASN A 188 -12.24 -3.70 18.76
C ASN A 188 -10.88 -4.34 18.44
N ILE A 189 -10.00 -3.59 17.77
CA ILE A 189 -8.64 -4.01 17.40
C ILE A 189 -7.65 -2.86 17.59
N ARG A 190 -6.44 -3.20 17.99
CA ARG A 190 -5.34 -2.21 18.11
C ARG A 190 -4.63 -2.01 16.78
N MET A 191 -5.16 -1.09 15.98
CA MET A 191 -4.57 -0.75 14.69
C MET A 191 -3.33 0.14 14.85
N SER A 192 -2.25 -0.26 14.19
CA SER A 192 -1.01 0.52 14.06
C SER A 192 -0.33 0.21 12.72
N THR A 193 0.81 0.83 12.45
CA THR A 193 1.59 0.54 11.24
C THR A 193 1.99 -0.93 11.11
N HIS A 194 2.15 -1.65 12.22
CA HIS A 194 2.45 -3.09 12.22
C HIS A 194 1.23 -3.96 11.90
N SER A 195 0.01 -3.46 12.13
CA SER A 195 -1.22 -4.20 11.83
C SER A 195 -1.33 -4.52 10.34
N LEU A 196 -0.94 -3.60 9.45
CA LEU A 196 -0.97 -3.83 8.00
C LEU A 196 -0.15 -5.08 7.61
N ARG A 197 1.07 -5.18 8.14
CA ARG A 197 1.95 -6.31 7.85
C ARG A 197 1.48 -7.59 8.54
N LYS A 198 0.96 -7.52 9.77
CA LYS A 198 0.38 -8.67 10.47
C LYS A 198 -0.85 -9.20 9.73
N THR A 199 -1.70 -8.32 9.22
CA THR A 199 -2.86 -8.68 8.38
C THR A 199 -2.42 -9.44 7.13
N PHE A 200 -1.42 -8.92 6.40
CA PHE A 200 -0.84 -9.65 5.27
C PHE A 200 -0.38 -11.05 5.67
N CYS A 201 0.43 -11.17 6.73
CA CYS A 201 0.95 -12.47 7.18
C CYS A 201 -0.17 -13.42 7.57
N TYR A 202 -1.18 -12.95 8.32
CA TYR A 202 -2.32 -13.74 8.74
C TYR A 202 -3.08 -14.32 7.55
N HIS A 203 -3.49 -13.50 6.59
CA HIS A 203 -4.24 -13.97 5.43
C HIS A 203 -3.40 -14.88 4.51
N GLN A 204 -2.09 -14.65 4.38
CA GLN A 204 -1.21 -15.56 3.64
C GLN A 204 -1.12 -16.93 4.33
N MET A 205 -1.06 -16.98 5.64
CA MET A 205 -1.07 -18.26 6.40
C MET A 205 -2.39 -19.01 6.23
N VAL A 206 -3.52 -18.32 6.39
CA VAL A 206 -4.85 -18.91 6.20
C VAL A 206 -5.00 -19.47 4.79
N MET A 207 -4.60 -18.72 3.76
CA MET A 207 -4.62 -19.19 2.38
C MET A 207 -3.74 -20.42 2.16
N SER A 208 -2.51 -20.44 2.70
CA SER A 208 -1.60 -21.57 2.53
C SER A 208 -2.08 -22.84 3.23
N HIS A 209 -2.77 -22.73 4.36
CA HIS A 209 -3.40 -23.88 5.03
C HIS A 209 -4.57 -24.44 4.22
N ASN A 210 -5.37 -23.56 3.61
CA ASN A 210 -6.50 -24.01 2.78
C ASN A 210 -6.06 -24.68 1.47
N ASP A 211 -4.89 -24.32 0.94
CA ASP A 211 -4.31 -24.93 -0.27
C ASP A 211 -3.60 -26.29 -0.02
N GLY A 212 -3.60 -26.81 1.22
CA GLY A 212 -2.95 -28.08 1.57
C GLY A 212 -1.42 -28.08 1.41
N ARG A 213 -0.79 -26.94 1.19
CA ARG A 213 0.66 -26.76 1.14
C ARG A 213 1.20 -26.67 2.57
N LYS A 214 1.84 -27.77 3.02
CA LYS A 214 2.55 -27.85 4.29
C LYS A 214 3.88 -27.08 4.21
#